data_c506e096b7ffab7d45c050c9ae7c306f
#
_entry.id   c506e096b7ffab7d45c050c9ae7c306f
#
_cell.length_a   1.000
_cell.length_b   1.000
_cell.length_c   1.000
_cell.angle_alpha   90.00
_cell.angle_beta   90.00
_cell.angle_gamma   90.00
#
_symmetry.space_group_name_H-M   'P 1'
#
loop_
_entity.id
_entity.type
_entity.pdbx_description
1 polymer ?
#
loop_
_entity_poly.entity_id
_entity_poly.type
_entity_poly.pdbx_seq_one_letter_code
_entity_poly.pdbx_strand_id
1 'polypeptide(L)'
;DSRVAVVRNGLDEAPPETLTAPRSPHPRVVVLSRLVPHKQIEDALDAVAALRGRVPGLHLDIVGGGWWLDRLVQHAADLGISDAVTFWGHVDDTAKHAVVQRSWVHVLPSRKEGWGLAVVEAAQHGVPTIGYRESGGLTDSVIDGVTGVLVDDHRELVGSLERLLADQVLREELGAKAAARSREFSWQQSADAMRTVCESVHDGRRVSGVL
;
A
#
# COMPACT_ATOMS: atom_id res chain seq x y z
N ASP A 1 -18.53 10.51 -18.37
CA ASP A 1 -18.41 10.69 -19.83
C ASP A 1 -18.60 9.33 -20.51
N SER A 2 -19.56 9.22 -21.42
CA SER A 2 -19.91 7.96 -22.11
C SER A 2 -18.87 7.50 -23.17
N ARG A 3 -17.70 8.12 -23.21
CA ARG A 3 -16.60 7.83 -24.15
C ARG A 3 -15.27 7.57 -23.48
N VAL A 4 -15.28 7.39 -22.17
CA VAL A 4 -14.06 7.10 -21.39
C VAL A 4 -14.20 5.73 -20.76
N ALA A 5 -13.29 4.84 -21.09
CA ALA A 5 -13.13 3.56 -20.42
C ALA A 5 -11.83 3.58 -19.58
N VAL A 6 -11.89 3.01 -18.38
CA VAL A 6 -10.74 2.84 -17.52
C VAL A 6 -10.35 1.37 -17.53
N VAL A 7 -9.13 1.10 -17.97
CA VAL A 7 -8.50 -0.21 -17.88
C VAL A 7 -7.46 -0.16 -16.77
N ARG A 8 -7.65 -0.98 -15.75
CA ARG A 8 -6.70 -1.04 -14.63
C ARG A 8 -5.42 -1.75 -15.04
N ASN A 9 -4.29 -1.33 -14.46
CA ASN A 9 -3.03 -2.03 -14.66
C ASN A 9 -3.08 -3.42 -14.02
N GLY A 10 -2.44 -4.39 -14.69
CA GLY A 10 -2.10 -5.64 -14.06
C GLY A 10 -0.86 -5.52 -13.16
N LEU A 11 -0.67 -6.49 -12.31
CA LEU A 11 0.57 -6.72 -11.57
C LEU A 11 1.08 -8.14 -11.84
N ASP A 12 2.39 -8.29 -11.72
CA ASP A 12 3.00 -9.61 -11.65
C ASP A 12 2.65 -10.27 -10.31
N GLU A 13 2.55 -11.58 -10.30
CA GLU A 13 2.33 -12.32 -9.06
C GLU A 13 3.56 -12.21 -8.17
N ALA A 14 3.34 -12.08 -6.87
CA ALA A 14 4.43 -12.12 -5.90
C ALA A 14 5.16 -13.45 -5.99
N PRO A 15 6.50 -13.48 -5.85
CA PRO A 15 7.28 -14.73 -5.88
C PRO A 15 6.73 -15.72 -4.83
N PRO A 16 6.40 -16.98 -5.21
CA PRO A 16 5.74 -17.94 -4.33
C PRO A 16 6.47 -18.17 -3.01
N GLU A 17 7.80 -18.17 -3.04
CA GLU A 17 8.65 -18.33 -1.86
C GLU A 17 8.47 -17.20 -0.84
N THR A 18 8.11 -16.01 -1.30
CA THR A 18 7.85 -14.87 -0.39
C THR A 18 6.50 -14.99 0.30
N LEU A 19 5.51 -15.59 -0.35
CA LEU A 19 4.15 -15.75 0.20
C LEU A 19 4.07 -16.74 1.38
N THR A 20 5.02 -17.67 1.47
CA THR A 20 5.06 -18.71 2.51
C THR A 20 5.92 -18.34 3.73
N ALA A 21 6.68 -17.24 3.65
CA ALA A 21 7.49 -16.79 4.76
C ALA A 21 6.62 -16.30 5.93
N PRO A 22 7.02 -16.56 7.19
CA PRO A 22 6.24 -16.14 8.34
C PRO A 22 6.21 -14.62 8.50
N ARG A 23 5.12 -14.11 9.06
CA ARG A 23 5.03 -12.73 9.53
C ARG A 23 6.08 -12.47 10.62
N SER A 24 6.54 -11.23 10.73
CA SER A 24 7.37 -10.85 11.87
C SER A 24 6.65 -11.14 13.19
N PRO A 25 7.35 -11.69 14.21
CA PRO A 25 6.78 -11.83 15.55
C PRO A 25 6.59 -10.48 16.26
N HIS A 26 7.20 -9.41 15.74
CA HIS A 26 7.09 -8.06 16.26
C HIS A 26 6.32 -7.16 15.27
N PRO A 27 5.60 -6.14 15.78
CA PRO A 27 4.85 -5.21 14.95
C PRO A 27 5.72 -4.54 13.89
N ARG A 28 5.39 -4.75 12.60
CA ARG A 28 6.08 -4.13 11.48
C ARG A 28 5.09 -3.41 10.57
N VAL A 29 5.43 -2.17 10.29
CA VAL A 29 4.74 -1.32 9.32
C VAL A 29 5.63 -1.20 8.09
N VAL A 30 5.04 -1.20 6.90
CA VAL A 30 5.79 -0.99 5.66
C VAL A 30 5.22 0.19 4.89
N VAL A 31 6.11 0.97 4.29
CA VAL A 31 5.82 1.96 3.25
C VAL A 31 6.50 1.52 1.96
N LEU A 32 5.73 1.36 0.89
CA LEU A 32 6.24 1.10 -0.46
C LEU A 32 6.01 2.35 -1.32
N SER A 33 7.04 3.11 -1.61
CA SER A 33 6.84 4.34 -2.36
C SER A 33 8.14 4.92 -2.91
N ARG A 34 8.02 5.75 -3.95
CA ARG A 34 9.08 6.71 -4.29
C ARG A 34 9.19 7.74 -3.17
N LEU A 35 10.42 8.09 -2.79
CA LEU A 35 10.66 9.05 -1.73
C LEU A 35 10.64 10.47 -2.32
N VAL A 36 9.43 11.05 -2.39
CA VAL A 36 9.16 12.39 -2.91
C VAL A 36 8.09 13.08 -2.06
N PRO A 37 8.04 14.41 -1.96
CA PRO A 37 7.21 15.14 -0.99
C PRO A 37 5.73 14.78 -1.00
N HIS A 38 5.10 14.60 -2.17
CA HIS A 38 3.68 14.31 -2.26
C HIS A 38 3.30 12.90 -1.76
N LYS A 39 4.28 12.05 -1.49
CA LYS A 39 4.06 10.74 -0.85
C LYS A 39 3.94 10.84 0.66
N GLN A 40 4.31 11.97 1.23
CA GLN A 40 4.06 12.36 2.63
C GLN A 40 4.45 11.28 3.64
N ILE A 41 5.62 10.67 3.40
CA ILE A 41 6.14 9.56 4.22
C ILE A 41 6.41 10.02 5.66
N GLU A 42 6.59 11.31 5.87
CA GLU A 42 6.68 11.97 7.17
C GLU A 42 5.52 11.57 8.09
N ASP A 43 4.29 11.46 7.56
CA ASP A 43 3.13 11.07 8.36
C ASP A 43 3.23 9.63 8.89
N ALA A 44 3.90 8.73 8.15
CA ALA A 44 4.16 7.39 8.65
C ALA A 44 5.24 7.38 9.74
N LEU A 45 6.27 8.23 9.61
CA LEU A 45 7.29 8.44 10.64
C LEU A 45 6.67 9.03 11.92
N ASP A 46 5.84 10.06 11.78
CA ASP A 46 5.13 10.70 12.90
C ASP A 46 4.19 9.72 13.62
N ALA A 47 3.48 8.87 12.85
CA ALA A 47 2.60 7.86 13.42
C ALA A 47 3.38 6.82 14.24
N VAL A 48 4.53 6.35 13.72
CA VAL A 48 5.39 5.41 14.45
C VAL A 48 5.98 6.06 15.70
N ALA A 49 6.43 7.31 15.62
CA ALA A 49 6.90 8.06 16.78
C ALA A 49 5.83 8.18 17.87
N ALA A 50 4.60 8.50 17.49
CA ALA A 50 3.47 8.61 18.42
C ALA A 50 3.08 7.27 19.08
N LEU A 51 3.31 6.14 18.38
CA LEU A 51 2.91 4.81 18.86
C LEU A 51 4.01 4.02 19.56
N ARG A 52 5.28 4.34 19.32
CA ARG A 52 6.45 3.59 19.80
C ARG A 52 6.42 3.31 21.30
N GLY A 53 5.99 4.26 22.11
CA GLY A 53 5.90 4.11 23.57
C GLY A 53 4.77 3.19 24.03
N ARG A 54 3.79 2.91 23.17
CA ARG A 54 2.60 2.10 23.47
C ARG A 54 2.63 0.73 22.79
N VAL A 55 3.41 0.58 21.73
CA VAL A 55 3.54 -0.65 20.94
C VAL A 55 4.98 -1.13 20.98
N PRO A 56 5.35 -2.00 21.94
CA PRO A 56 6.72 -2.48 22.09
C PRO A 56 7.22 -3.21 20.83
N GLY A 57 8.43 -2.89 20.39
CA GLY A 57 9.06 -3.50 19.22
C GLY A 57 8.52 -3.03 17.87
N LEU A 58 7.70 -1.96 17.85
CA LEU A 58 7.20 -1.36 16.60
C LEU A 58 8.37 -0.91 15.72
N HIS A 59 8.33 -1.31 14.46
CA HIS A 59 9.34 -0.99 13.47
C HIS A 59 8.70 -0.58 12.14
N LEU A 60 9.31 0.40 11.46
CA LEU A 60 8.92 0.90 10.16
C LEU A 60 9.95 0.52 9.10
N ASP A 61 9.52 -0.19 8.08
CA ASP A 61 10.31 -0.48 6.89
C ASP A 61 9.87 0.46 5.76
N ILE A 62 10.79 1.25 5.20
CA ILE A 62 10.54 2.15 4.07
C ILE A 62 11.30 1.60 2.86
N VAL A 63 10.55 1.10 1.88
CA VAL A 63 11.07 0.52 0.64
C VAL A 63 10.81 1.47 -0.52
N GLY A 64 11.89 1.83 -1.20
CA GLY A 64 11.91 2.70 -2.35
C GLY A 64 13.00 3.77 -2.27
N GLY A 65 13.25 4.42 -3.39
CA GLY A 65 14.25 5.47 -3.52
C GLY A 65 13.64 6.81 -3.94
N GLY A 66 14.42 7.87 -3.76
CA GLY A 66 14.04 9.20 -4.19
C GLY A 66 14.89 10.29 -3.56
N TRP A 67 14.82 11.49 -4.14
CA TRP A 67 15.66 12.63 -3.73
C TRP A 67 15.23 13.23 -2.36
N TRP A 68 14.15 12.74 -1.77
CA TRP A 68 13.64 13.17 -0.47
C TRP A 68 14.19 12.35 0.70
N LEU A 69 15.02 11.32 0.42
CA LEU A 69 15.55 10.39 1.43
C LEU A 69 16.23 11.10 2.61
N ASP A 70 17.16 12.04 2.32
CA ASP A 70 17.92 12.71 3.38
C ASP A 70 17.01 13.49 4.34
N ARG A 71 15.91 14.05 3.81
CA ARG A 71 14.90 14.72 4.63
C ARG A 71 14.15 13.76 5.54
N LEU A 72 13.79 12.58 5.05
CA LEU A 72 13.11 11.56 5.84
C LEU A 72 14.03 10.97 6.92
N VAL A 73 15.30 10.75 6.61
CA VAL A 73 16.30 10.30 7.57
C VAL A 73 16.47 11.34 8.68
N GLN A 74 16.60 12.62 8.32
CA GLN A 74 16.69 13.70 9.32
C GLN A 74 15.41 13.78 10.16
N HIS A 75 14.23 13.67 9.54
CA HIS A 75 12.95 13.68 10.26
C HIS A 75 12.85 12.54 11.28
N ALA A 76 13.26 11.32 10.91
CA ALA A 76 13.32 10.18 11.83
C ALA A 76 14.28 10.43 12.99
N ALA A 77 15.41 11.11 12.75
CA ALA A 77 16.35 11.49 13.80
C ALA A 77 15.79 12.55 14.75
N ASP A 78 15.12 13.57 14.20
CA ASP A 78 14.46 14.63 14.98
C ASP A 78 13.35 14.08 15.89
N LEU A 79 12.63 13.05 15.40
CA LEU A 79 11.63 12.30 16.17
C LEU A 79 12.23 11.32 17.19
N GLY A 80 13.54 11.07 17.15
CA GLY A 80 14.22 10.11 18.02
C GLY A 80 13.85 8.65 17.74
N ILE A 81 13.50 8.29 16.51
CA ILE A 81 13.05 6.94 16.12
C ILE A 81 13.99 6.25 15.12
N SER A 82 15.20 6.75 14.89
CA SER A 82 16.13 6.19 13.91
C SER A 82 16.40 4.70 14.10
N ASP A 83 16.36 4.19 15.33
CA ASP A 83 16.52 2.78 15.67
C ASP A 83 15.30 1.91 15.37
N ALA A 84 14.14 2.54 15.16
CA ALA A 84 12.87 1.89 14.82
C ALA A 84 12.52 2.01 13.33
N VAL A 85 13.40 2.52 12.47
CA VAL A 85 13.16 2.72 11.05
C VAL A 85 14.28 2.12 10.22
N THR A 86 13.92 1.39 9.17
CA THR A 86 14.87 0.91 8.16
C THR A 86 14.51 1.51 6.80
N PHE A 87 15.45 2.26 6.22
CA PHE A 87 15.37 2.74 4.84
C PHE A 87 16.08 1.74 3.94
N TRP A 88 15.33 0.95 3.19
CA TRP A 88 15.85 -0.10 2.31
C TRP A 88 16.42 0.43 1.00
N GLY A 89 16.06 1.67 0.63
CA GLY A 89 16.36 2.19 -0.69
C GLY A 89 15.62 1.43 -1.80
N HIS A 90 16.16 1.45 -2.99
CA HIS A 90 15.65 0.66 -4.11
C HIS A 90 16.19 -0.77 -3.99
N VAL A 91 15.29 -1.73 -3.88
CA VAL A 91 15.59 -3.16 -3.81
C VAL A 91 14.96 -3.89 -4.99
N ASP A 92 15.39 -5.11 -5.28
CA ASP A 92 14.75 -5.97 -6.26
C ASP A 92 13.38 -6.46 -5.78
N ASP A 93 12.60 -7.05 -6.68
CA ASP A 93 11.25 -7.50 -6.40
C ASP A 93 11.21 -8.56 -5.30
N THR A 94 12.14 -9.50 -5.28
CA THR A 94 12.20 -10.57 -4.27
C THR A 94 12.40 -9.97 -2.88
N ALA A 95 13.35 -9.06 -2.73
CA ALA A 95 13.61 -8.37 -1.45
C ALA A 95 12.43 -7.49 -1.04
N LYS A 96 11.82 -6.76 -1.98
CA LYS A 96 10.60 -5.97 -1.74
C LYS A 96 9.49 -6.85 -1.17
N HIS A 97 9.15 -7.94 -1.87
CA HIS A 97 8.09 -8.86 -1.45
C HIS A 97 8.42 -9.53 -0.11
N ALA A 98 9.69 -9.86 0.17
CA ALA A 98 10.10 -10.41 1.46
C ALA A 98 9.91 -9.41 2.63
N VAL A 99 10.15 -8.10 2.40
CA VAL A 99 9.87 -7.06 3.40
C VAL A 99 8.37 -6.92 3.63
N VAL A 100 7.56 -6.88 2.56
CA VAL A 100 6.10 -6.80 2.67
C VAL A 100 5.52 -7.99 3.40
N GLN A 101 5.97 -9.21 3.06
CA GLN A 101 5.48 -10.44 3.69
C GLN A 101 5.68 -10.44 5.21
N ARG A 102 6.74 -9.87 5.72
CA ARG A 102 7.00 -9.77 7.18
C ARG A 102 6.16 -8.70 7.87
N SER A 103 5.58 -7.78 7.11
CA SER A 103 4.89 -6.60 7.64
C SER A 103 3.46 -6.93 8.07
N TRP A 104 2.97 -6.22 9.07
CA TRP A 104 1.62 -6.35 9.59
C TRP A 104 0.64 -5.41 8.90
N VAL A 105 1.09 -4.19 8.61
CA VAL A 105 0.28 -3.12 8.00
C VAL A 105 1.11 -2.38 6.96
N HIS A 106 0.51 -2.07 5.82
CA HIS A 106 1.05 -1.14 4.83
C HIS A 106 0.43 0.24 5.07
N VAL A 107 1.26 1.28 5.07
CA VAL A 107 0.81 2.68 5.16
C VAL A 107 1.21 3.40 3.88
N LEU A 108 0.24 4.03 3.23
CA LEU A 108 0.46 4.84 2.02
C LEU A 108 -0.16 6.23 2.22
N PRO A 109 0.55 7.17 2.91
CA PRO A 109 0.01 8.46 3.33
C PRO A 109 0.09 9.52 2.22
N SER A 110 0.03 9.09 0.98
CA SER A 110 0.18 9.97 -0.19
C SER A 110 -0.97 10.98 -0.28
N ARG A 111 -0.64 12.21 -0.61
CA ARG A 111 -1.65 13.24 -0.97
C ARG A 111 -2.27 13.02 -2.34
N LYS A 112 -1.55 12.34 -3.23
CA LYS A 112 -2.02 12.09 -4.59
C LYS A 112 -1.52 10.74 -5.09
N GLU A 113 -2.45 9.90 -5.46
CA GLU A 113 -2.23 8.61 -6.12
C GLU A 113 -3.06 8.51 -7.40
N GLY A 114 -2.48 7.90 -8.43
CA GLY A 114 -3.23 7.55 -9.63
C GLY A 114 -4.15 6.36 -9.37
N TRP A 115 -3.60 5.30 -8.75
CA TRP A 115 -4.35 4.10 -8.36
C TRP A 115 -3.75 3.39 -7.14
N GLY A 116 -2.43 3.49 -6.93
CA GLY A 116 -1.74 2.89 -5.79
C GLY A 116 -1.37 1.41 -6.03
N LEU A 117 -0.50 1.14 -7.01
CA LEU A 117 0.03 -0.22 -7.26
C LEU A 117 0.59 -0.86 -5.99
N ALA A 118 1.26 -0.08 -5.13
CA ALA A 118 1.77 -0.54 -3.84
C ALA A 118 0.70 -1.15 -2.92
N VAL A 119 -0.56 -0.69 -3.03
CA VAL A 119 -1.70 -1.28 -2.30
C VAL A 119 -1.93 -2.72 -2.74
N VAL A 120 -1.88 -2.97 -4.05
CA VAL A 120 -2.12 -4.32 -4.60
C VAL A 120 -0.92 -5.23 -4.32
N GLU A 121 0.31 -4.70 -4.38
CA GLU A 121 1.51 -5.43 -3.97
C GLU A 121 1.44 -5.86 -2.50
N ALA A 122 1.03 -4.96 -1.60
CA ALA A 122 0.82 -5.32 -0.20
C ALA A 122 -0.33 -6.33 -0.02
N ALA A 123 -1.40 -6.16 -0.77
CA ALA A 123 -2.57 -7.03 -0.74
C ALA A 123 -2.27 -8.47 -1.16
N GLN A 124 -1.36 -8.71 -2.12
CA GLN A 124 -0.92 -10.07 -2.51
C GLN A 124 -0.40 -10.86 -1.31
N HIS A 125 0.19 -10.18 -0.34
CA HIS A 125 0.69 -10.77 0.91
C HIS A 125 -0.35 -10.76 2.05
N GLY A 126 -1.59 -10.37 1.80
CA GLY A 126 -2.59 -10.22 2.85
C GLY A 126 -2.22 -9.14 3.88
N VAL A 127 -1.52 -8.09 3.45
CA VAL A 127 -1.19 -6.92 4.27
C VAL A 127 -2.20 -5.81 3.99
N PRO A 128 -3.06 -5.45 4.95
CA PRO A 128 -4.02 -4.38 4.75
C PRO A 128 -3.33 -3.02 4.67
N THR A 129 -3.89 -2.13 3.86
CA THR A 129 -3.37 -0.77 3.67
C THR A 129 -4.17 0.25 4.45
N ILE A 130 -3.47 1.21 5.07
CA ILE A 130 -4.06 2.47 5.55
C ILE A 130 -3.58 3.58 4.61
N GLY A 131 -4.50 4.42 4.15
CA GLY A 131 -4.16 5.58 3.31
C GLY A 131 -5.20 6.68 3.37
N TYR A 132 -4.86 7.87 2.83
CA TYR A 132 -5.77 9.01 2.85
C TYR A 132 -6.86 8.88 1.78
N ARG A 133 -8.11 9.13 2.19
CA ARG A 133 -9.28 9.12 1.31
C ARG A 133 -9.17 10.16 0.19
N GLU A 134 -8.64 11.33 0.50
CA GLU A 134 -8.48 12.43 -0.46
C GLU A 134 -7.36 12.22 -1.49
N SER A 135 -6.55 11.18 -1.37
CA SER A 135 -5.46 10.93 -2.31
C SER A 135 -5.92 10.51 -3.71
N GLY A 136 -7.22 10.40 -3.94
CA GLY A 136 -7.84 10.10 -5.23
C GLY A 136 -7.88 8.60 -5.51
N GLY A 137 -6.90 8.07 -6.24
CA GLY A 137 -6.91 6.67 -6.70
C GLY A 137 -6.96 5.59 -5.61
N LEU A 138 -6.69 5.93 -4.33
CA LEU A 138 -6.80 4.95 -3.24
C LEU A 138 -8.24 4.51 -2.97
N THR A 139 -9.24 5.35 -3.26
CA THR A 139 -10.66 4.96 -3.13
C THR A 139 -11.09 3.88 -4.13
N ASP A 140 -10.29 3.63 -5.17
CA ASP A 140 -10.50 2.54 -6.12
C ASP A 140 -9.71 1.28 -5.74
N SER A 141 -8.49 1.42 -5.24
CA SER A 141 -7.64 0.29 -4.85
C SER A 141 -7.95 -0.27 -3.45
N VAL A 142 -8.42 0.56 -2.52
CA VAL A 142 -8.83 0.17 -1.16
C VAL A 142 -10.34 0.25 -1.02
N ILE A 143 -10.99 -0.84 -0.64
CA ILE A 143 -12.38 -0.83 -0.19
C ILE A 143 -12.36 -0.58 1.32
N ASP A 144 -12.78 0.62 1.72
CA ASP A 144 -12.72 1.07 3.11
C ASP A 144 -13.47 0.14 4.07
N GLY A 145 -12.81 -0.25 5.16
CA GLY A 145 -13.34 -1.21 6.14
C GLY A 145 -13.43 -2.66 5.65
N VAL A 146 -13.01 -2.95 4.40
CA VAL A 146 -13.08 -4.29 3.79
C VAL A 146 -11.70 -4.83 3.42
N THR A 147 -10.90 -4.07 2.64
CA THR A 147 -9.56 -4.49 2.22
C THR A 147 -8.45 -3.64 2.82
N GLY A 148 -8.81 -2.64 3.60
CA GLY A 148 -7.94 -1.69 4.26
C GLY A 148 -8.76 -0.60 4.92
N VAL A 149 -8.11 0.49 5.30
CA VAL A 149 -8.74 1.63 5.98
C VAL A 149 -8.39 2.92 5.25
N LEU A 150 -9.40 3.71 4.90
CA LEU A 150 -9.23 5.05 4.37
C LEU A 150 -9.54 6.07 5.47
N VAL A 151 -8.59 6.96 5.71
CA VAL A 151 -8.65 7.98 6.77
C VAL A 151 -8.66 9.38 6.19
N ASP A 152 -9.18 10.34 6.95
CA ASP A 152 -9.33 11.71 6.48
C ASP A 152 -8.19 12.63 6.96
N ASP A 153 -7.54 12.29 8.07
CA ASP A 153 -6.45 13.08 8.64
C ASP A 153 -5.37 12.21 9.31
N HIS A 154 -4.27 12.86 9.72
CA HIS A 154 -3.15 12.20 10.41
C HIS A 154 -3.55 11.60 11.76
N ARG A 155 -4.48 12.20 12.49
CA ARG A 155 -4.95 11.66 13.77
C ARG A 155 -5.69 10.34 13.57
N GLU A 156 -6.52 10.27 12.54
CA GLU A 156 -7.20 9.03 12.16
C GLU A 156 -6.22 7.96 11.64
N LEU A 157 -5.15 8.38 10.91
CA LEU A 157 -4.09 7.47 10.50
C LEU A 157 -3.41 6.83 11.71
N VAL A 158 -3.01 7.62 12.71
CA VAL A 158 -2.40 7.11 13.95
C VAL A 158 -3.37 6.16 14.69
N GLY A 159 -4.63 6.55 14.86
CA GLY A 159 -5.63 5.72 15.54
C GLY A 159 -5.94 4.42 14.81
N SER A 160 -6.02 4.45 13.48
CA SER A 160 -6.23 3.27 12.65
C SER A 160 -5.03 2.34 12.67
N LEU A 161 -3.82 2.89 12.63
CA LEU A 161 -2.59 2.12 12.77
C LEU A 161 -2.52 1.44 14.13
N GLU A 162 -2.76 2.16 15.23
CA GLU A 162 -2.82 1.59 16.58
C GLU A 162 -3.80 0.42 16.66
N ARG A 163 -5.02 0.62 16.14
CA ARG A 163 -6.06 -0.41 16.11
C ARG A 163 -5.62 -1.66 15.35
N LEU A 164 -5.08 -1.50 14.13
CA LEU A 164 -4.64 -2.66 13.34
C LEU A 164 -3.41 -3.35 13.94
N LEU A 165 -2.55 -2.64 14.67
CA LEU A 165 -1.43 -3.26 15.38
C LEU A 165 -1.89 -4.06 16.60
N ALA A 166 -2.93 -3.61 17.30
CA ALA A 166 -3.48 -4.26 18.48
C ALA A 166 -4.46 -5.42 18.19
N ASP A 167 -5.24 -5.30 17.10
CA ASP A 167 -6.30 -6.25 16.75
C ASP A 167 -5.85 -7.17 15.61
N GLN A 168 -5.32 -8.35 15.97
CA GLN A 168 -4.86 -9.35 15.01
C GLN A 168 -6.02 -9.88 14.15
N VAL A 169 -7.20 -10.12 14.74
CA VAL A 169 -8.35 -10.68 14.02
C VAL A 169 -8.80 -9.73 12.93
N LEU A 170 -9.00 -8.45 13.26
CA LEU A 170 -9.36 -7.43 12.29
C LEU A 170 -8.30 -7.31 11.18
N ARG A 171 -7.02 -7.30 11.54
CA ARG A 171 -5.91 -7.20 10.58
C ARG A 171 -5.90 -8.37 9.60
N GLU A 172 -6.09 -9.60 10.10
CA GLU A 172 -6.13 -10.81 9.27
C GLU A 172 -7.39 -10.84 8.38
N GLU A 173 -8.55 -10.42 8.88
CA GLU A 173 -9.76 -10.32 8.07
C GLU A 173 -9.62 -9.33 6.91
N LEU A 174 -9.12 -8.12 7.17
CA LEU A 174 -8.88 -7.13 6.14
C LEU A 174 -7.83 -7.64 5.14
N GLY A 175 -6.75 -8.23 5.63
CA GLY A 175 -5.68 -8.78 4.83
C GLY A 175 -6.14 -9.91 3.91
N ALA A 176 -6.96 -10.84 4.41
CA ALA A 176 -7.51 -11.93 3.61
C ALA A 176 -8.40 -11.42 2.47
N LYS A 177 -9.24 -10.42 2.74
CA LYS A 177 -10.08 -9.77 1.73
C LYS A 177 -9.25 -8.98 0.72
N ALA A 178 -8.19 -8.31 1.17
CA ALA A 178 -7.24 -7.62 0.31
C ALA A 178 -6.54 -8.62 -0.64
N ALA A 179 -6.06 -9.76 -0.13
CA ALA A 179 -5.45 -10.81 -0.93
C ALA A 179 -6.41 -11.44 -1.94
N ALA A 180 -7.68 -11.62 -1.58
CA ALA A 180 -8.69 -12.08 -2.53
C ALA A 180 -8.88 -11.07 -3.67
N ARG A 181 -8.98 -9.77 -3.35
CA ARG A 181 -9.15 -8.70 -4.32
C ARG A 181 -7.92 -8.52 -5.23
N SER A 182 -6.69 -8.69 -4.72
CA SER A 182 -5.47 -8.52 -5.53
C SER A 182 -5.43 -9.41 -6.76
N ARG A 183 -6.10 -10.57 -6.73
CA ARG A 183 -6.20 -11.51 -7.85
C ARG A 183 -7.04 -11.00 -9.02
N GLU A 184 -7.82 -9.92 -8.81
CA GLU A 184 -8.60 -9.25 -9.84
C GLU A 184 -7.75 -8.33 -10.74
N PHE A 185 -6.44 -8.20 -10.46
CA PHE A 185 -5.56 -7.24 -11.12
C PHE A 185 -4.36 -7.94 -11.78
N SER A 186 -4.63 -8.85 -12.70
CA SER A 186 -3.59 -9.51 -13.50
C SER A 186 -3.38 -8.80 -14.84
N TRP A 187 -2.20 -8.97 -15.44
CA TRP A 187 -1.92 -8.50 -16.80
C TRP A 187 -2.85 -9.11 -17.85
N GLN A 188 -3.31 -10.36 -17.62
CA GLN A 188 -4.27 -10.99 -18.50
C GLN A 188 -5.60 -10.24 -18.50
N GLN A 189 -6.12 -9.85 -17.33
CA GLN A 189 -7.36 -9.08 -17.21
C GLN A 189 -7.23 -7.69 -17.84
N SER A 190 -6.07 -7.03 -17.64
CA SER A 190 -5.80 -5.74 -18.29
C SER A 190 -5.77 -5.87 -19.82
N ALA A 191 -5.17 -6.93 -20.35
CA ALA A 191 -5.11 -7.19 -21.79
C ALA A 191 -6.50 -7.50 -22.37
N ASP A 192 -7.31 -8.29 -21.66
CA ASP A 192 -8.68 -8.64 -22.09
C ASP A 192 -9.60 -7.40 -22.07
N ALA A 193 -9.48 -6.57 -21.03
CA ALA A 193 -10.19 -5.30 -20.95
C ALA A 193 -9.79 -4.35 -22.10
N MET A 194 -8.51 -4.21 -22.37
CA MET A 194 -8.01 -3.39 -23.48
C MET A 194 -8.48 -3.94 -24.82
N ARG A 195 -8.48 -5.25 -25.04
CA ARG A 195 -9.03 -5.89 -26.24
C ARG A 195 -10.50 -5.53 -26.42
N THR A 196 -11.30 -5.61 -25.35
CA THR A 196 -12.73 -5.24 -25.37
C THR A 196 -12.93 -3.79 -25.82
N VAL A 197 -12.08 -2.87 -25.35
CA VAL A 197 -12.11 -1.46 -25.81
C VAL A 197 -11.81 -1.36 -27.30
N CYS A 198 -10.72 -2.00 -27.76
CA CYS A 198 -10.30 -1.93 -29.17
C CYS A 198 -11.36 -2.53 -30.11
N GLU A 199 -11.92 -3.69 -29.80
CA GLU A 199 -12.97 -4.34 -30.59
C GLU A 199 -14.25 -3.50 -30.62
N SER A 200 -14.64 -2.93 -29.50
CA SER A 200 -15.83 -2.08 -29.43
C SER A 200 -15.69 -0.80 -30.26
N VAL A 201 -14.50 -0.17 -30.23
CA VAL A 201 -14.20 1.00 -31.06
C VAL A 201 -14.20 0.62 -32.55
N HIS A 202 -13.60 -0.54 -32.90
CA HIS A 202 -13.59 -1.04 -34.28
C HIS A 202 -15.00 -1.26 -34.81
N ASP A 203 -15.88 -1.83 -34.00
CA ASP A 203 -17.30 -2.09 -34.36
C ASP A 203 -18.18 -0.83 -34.25
N GLY A 204 -17.62 0.34 -33.99
CA GLY A 204 -18.37 1.59 -33.84
C GLY A 204 -19.23 1.64 -32.55
N ARG A 205 -19.04 0.73 -31.62
CA ARG A 205 -19.72 0.69 -30.32
C ARG A 205 -19.06 1.64 -29.32
N ARG A 206 -19.83 2.16 -28.40
CA ARG A 206 -19.32 2.97 -27.29
C ARG A 206 -18.94 2.07 -26.11
N VAL A 207 -17.80 2.34 -25.51
CA VAL A 207 -17.37 1.73 -24.25
C VAL A 207 -17.14 2.81 -23.22
N SER A 208 -17.66 2.62 -22.05
CA SER A 208 -17.46 3.54 -20.91
C SER A 208 -17.49 2.78 -19.60
N GLY A 209 -16.88 3.39 -18.56
CA GLY A 209 -16.83 2.82 -17.24
C GLY A 209 -15.48 2.13 -16.95
N VAL A 210 -15.46 1.36 -15.87
CA VAL A 210 -14.29 0.57 -15.44
C VAL A 210 -14.48 -0.85 -15.96
N LEU A 211 -13.48 -1.36 -16.67
CA LEU A 211 -13.43 -2.71 -17.25
C LEU A 211 -12.44 -3.58 -16.49
#